data_70fd34ebda0d50ce4f7bfa564faef941
#
_entry.id   70fd34ebda0d50ce4f7bfa564faef941
#
_cell.length_a   1.000
_cell.length_b   1.000
_cell.length_c   1.000
_cell.angle_alpha   90.00
_cell.angle_beta   90.00
_cell.angle_gamma   90.00
#
_symmetry.space_group_name_H-M   'P 1'
#
loop_
_entity.id
_entity.type
_entity.pdbx_description
1 polymer ?
#
loop_
_entity_poly.entity_id
_entity_poly.type
_entity_poly.pdbx_seq_one_letter_code
_entity_poly.pdbx_strand_id
1 'polypeptide(L)'
;MKPCSQCQQQNQDDSKFCYQCGSQLTAEAEPPIAAPKIQSETHPDEHLWRQFIGPHADRYLTHFRKFGLGQTPKFALTWNWPAFLYISFLWFLYRKMYTYALVYAVGPMVSTYLTGDMTVGLIWSIMAGATANYVYYWHCREHIGEIKKSTGLDPEKLDEALKSSGGIQSYVIWIGVALYLLFAITMFKMVQDGPPDGEQSPGKPAK
;
A
#
# COMPACT_ATOMS: atom_id res chain seq x y z
N MET A 1 20.75 -41.43 -36.18
CA MET A 1 21.43 -40.16 -36.56
C MET A 1 20.39 -39.16 -36.93
N LYS A 2 20.41 -37.99 -36.28
CA LYS A 2 19.45 -36.90 -36.54
C LYS A 2 20.11 -35.78 -37.35
N PRO A 3 19.47 -35.32 -38.46
CA PRO A 3 19.99 -34.21 -39.23
C PRO A 3 19.77 -32.87 -38.53
N CYS A 4 20.71 -31.96 -38.62
CA CYS A 4 20.56 -30.60 -38.12
C CYS A 4 19.62 -29.81 -39.03
N SER A 5 18.64 -29.11 -38.48
CA SER A 5 17.69 -28.30 -39.24
C SER A 5 18.31 -27.05 -39.87
N GLN A 6 19.47 -26.61 -39.41
CA GLN A 6 20.14 -25.41 -39.91
C GLN A 6 21.19 -25.69 -40.98
N CYS A 7 21.99 -26.74 -40.82
CA CYS A 7 23.09 -27.04 -41.75
C CYS A 7 23.05 -28.44 -42.38
N GLN A 8 21.98 -29.20 -42.07
CA GLN A 8 21.72 -30.57 -42.59
C GLN A 8 22.78 -31.61 -42.21
N GLN A 9 23.74 -31.28 -41.39
CA GLN A 9 24.77 -32.20 -40.92
C GLN A 9 24.16 -33.31 -40.06
N GLN A 10 24.57 -34.56 -40.31
CA GLN A 10 24.17 -35.72 -39.52
C GLN A 10 24.90 -35.72 -38.17
N ASN A 11 24.15 -35.80 -37.07
CA ASN A 11 24.68 -35.86 -35.71
C ASN A 11 24.23 -37.13 -35.01
N GLN A 12 24.89 -37.52 -33.92
CA GLN A 12 24.48 -38.66 -33.10
C GLN A 12 23.12 -38.36 -32.44
N ASP A 13 22.33 -39.41 -32.21
CA ASP A 13 20.96 -39.28 -31.73
C ASP A 13 20.86 -38.65 -30.32
N ASP A 14 21.93 -38.79 -29.53
CA ASP A 14 22.05 -38.25 -28.16
C ASP A 14 22.66 -36.83 -28.10
N SER A 15 23.15 -36.31 -29.27
CA SER A 15 23.79 -34.99 -29.32
C SER A 15 22.77 -33.87 -29.06
N LYS A 16 23.06 -32.99 -28.10
CA LYS A 16 22.26 -31.83 -27.79
C LYS A 16 22.51 -30.63 -28.71
N PHE A 17 23.71 -30.57 -29.30
CA PHE A 17 24.13 -29.51 -30.22
C PHE A 17 24.76 -30.08 -31.48
N CYS A 18 24.58 -29.40 -32.61
CA CYS A 18 25.24 -29.76 -33.86
C CYS A 18 26.73 -29.44 -33.75
N TYR A 19 27.57 -30.43 -34.04
CA TYR A 19 29.02 -30.26 -33.95
C TYR A 19 29.58 -29.35 -35.07
N GLN A 20 28.81 -29.12 -36.14
CA GLN A 20 29.22 -28.30 -37.27
C GLN A 20 28.87 -26.81 -37.08
N CYS A 21 27.65 -26.50 -36.68
CA CYS A 21 27.15 -25.10 -36.59
C CYS A 21 26.77 -24.67 -35.19
N GLY A 22 26.86 -25.58 -34.19
CA GLY A 22 26.53 -25.25 -32.79
C GLY A 22 25.03 -25.08 -32.48
N SER A 23 24.15 -25.28 -33.49
CA SER A 23 22.70 -25.16 -33.24
C SER A 23 22.18 -26.32 -32.37
N GLN A 24 21.19 -26.03 -31.52
CA GLN A 24 20.60 -27.02 -30.63
C GLN A 24 19.78 -28.05 -31.45
N LEU A 25 20.06 -29.35 -31.25
CA LEU A 25 19.44 -30.45 -31.97
C LEU A 25 18.26 -31.11 -31.26
N THR A 26 17.98 -30.69 -30.01
CA THR A 26 16.81 -31.13 -29.28
C THR A 26 15.59 -30.45 -29.87
N ALA A 27 14.97 -31.10 -30.84
CA ALA A 27 13.65 -30.76 -31.33
C ALA A 27 12.56 -31.42 -30.46
N GLU A 28 12.65 -31.29 -29.18
CA GLU A 28 11.45 -31.16 -28.33
C GLU A 28 11.47 -29.72 -27.92
N ALA A 29 10.70 -28.90 -28.65
CA ALA A 29 10.18 -27.69 -28.10
C ALA A 29 9.39 -28.14 -26.85
N GLU A 30 10.04 -28.16 -25.67
CA GLU A 30 9.29 -27.97 -24.47
C GLU A 30 8.42 -26.76 -24.79
N PRO A 31 7.07 -26.91 -24.70
CA PRO A 31 6.23 -25.74 -24.85
C PRO A 31 6.82 -24.70 -23.88
N PRO A 32 7.08 -23.45 -24.33
CA PRO A 32 7.69 -22.47 -23.48
C PRO A 32 6.96 -22.60 -22.15
N ILE A 33 7.70 -22.90 -21.07
CA ILE A 33 7.13 -22.94 -19.73
C ILE A 33 6.48 -21.58 -19.64
N ALA A 34 5.20 -21.54 -19.96
CA ALA A 34 4.40 -20.36 -19.81
C ALA A 34 4.65 -20.02 -18.36
N ALA A 35 5.44 -18.95 -18.15
CA ALA A 35 5.59 -18.36 -16.84
C ALA A 35 4.19 -18.41 -16.25
N PRO A 36 3.99 -19.00 -15.07
CA PRO A 36 2.65 -19.25 -14.58
C PRO A 36 1.90 -17.94 -14.81
N LYS A 37 1.06 -17.91 -15.85
CA LYS A 37 0.05 -16.89 -15.93
C LYS A 37 -0.65 -17.12 -14.63
N ILE A 38 -0.33 -16.30 -13.63
CA ILE A 38 -1.22 -16.04 -12.53
C ILE A 38 -2.46 -15.59 -13.30
N GLN A 39 -3.30 -16.54 -13.66
CA GLN A 39 -4.68 -16.30 -14.02
C GLN A 39 -5.19 -15.66 -12.74
N SER A 40 -5.02 -14.34 -12.66
CA SER A 40 -5.81 -13.55 -11.77
C SER A 40 -7.22 -13.89 -12.22
N GLU A 41 -7.88 -14.78 -11.48
CA GLU A 41 -9.33 -14.87 -11.53
C GLU A 41 -9.78 -13.45 -11.25
N THR A 42 -9.96 -12.70 -12.33
CA THR A 42 -10.41 -11.32 -12.27
C THR A 42 -11.84 -11.41 -11.78
N HIS A 43 -12.01 -11.10 -10.51
CA HIS A 43 -13.34 -11.08 -9.91
C HIS A 43 -14.22 -10.17 -10.79
N PRO A 44 -15.43 -10.57 -11.15
CA PRO A 44 -16.29 -9.83 -12.08
C PRO A 44 -16.46 -8.35 -11.71
N ASP A 45 -16.37 -8.02 -10.43
CA ASP A 45 -16.46 -6.65 -9.93
C ASP A 45 -15.07 -5.95 -9.76
N GLU A 46 -13.95 -6.56 -10.16
CA GLU A 46 -12.62 -5.97 -9.94
C GLU A 46 -12.45 -4.59 -10.61
N HIS A 47 -13.14 -4.36 -11.73
CA HIS A 47 -13.12 -3.07 -12.40
C HIS A 47 -13.70 -1.94 -11.52
N LEU A 48 -14.76 -2.21 -10.73
CA LEU A 48 -15.35 -1.24 -9.80
C LEU A 48 -14.37 -0.86 -8.69
N TRP A 49 -13.64 -1.85 -8.18
CA TRP A 49 -12.58 -1.62 -7.19
C TRP A 49 -11.46 -0.77 -7.77
N ARG A 50 -11.04 -1.04 -9.01
CA ARG A 50 -10.02 -0.25 -9.71
C ARG A 50 -10.44 1.20 -9.86
N GLN A 51 -11.68 1.44 -10.27
CA GLN A 51 -12.22 2.78 -10.41
C GLN A 51 -12.30 3.52 -9.07
N PHE A 52 -12.83 2.87 -8.03
CA PHE A 52 -12.95 3.46 -6.71
C PHE A 52 -11.58 3.76 -6.07
N ILE A 53 -10.63 2.84 -6.15
CA ILE A 53 -9.28 3.04 -5.58
C ILE A 53 -8.49 4.13 -6.32
N GLY A 54 -8.68 4.20 -7.67
CA GLY A 54 -7.96 5.15 -8.51
C GLY A 54 -6.48 4.82 -8.66
N PRO A 55 -5.57 5.82 -8.56
CA PRO A 55 -4.14 5.62 -8.75
C PRO A 55 -3.58 4.53 -7.81
N HIS A 56 -2.72 3.66 -8.36
CA HIS A 56 -2.09 2.54 -7.65
C HIS A 56 -3.05 1.41 -7.23
N ALA A 57 -4.19 1.24 -7.92
CA ALA A 57 -5.16 0.18 -7.64
C ALA A 57 -4.54 -1.22 -7.57
N ASP A 58 -3.61 -1.56 -8.47
CA ASP A 58 -2.96 -2.87 -8.51
C ASP A 58 -2.26 -3.23 -7.20
N ARG A 59 -1.58 -2.27 -6.58
CA ARG A 59 -0.92 -2.46 -5.28
C ARG A 59 -1.91 -2.84 -4.19
N TYR A 60 -3.06 -2.15 -4.13
CA TYR A 60 -4.08 -2.44 -3.12
C TYR A 60 -4.84 -3.71 -3.42
N LEU A 61 -5.16 -3.99 -4.67
CA LEU A 61 -5.82 -5.23 -5.08
C LEU A 61 -5.00 -6.47 -4.71
N THR A 62 -3.68 -6.40 -4.79
CA THR A 62 -2.78 -7.47 -4.32
C THR A 62 -2.97 -7.77 -2.82
N HIS A 63 -3.17 -6.74 -1.99
CA HIS A 63 -3.50 -6.92 -0.57
C HIS A 63 -4.95 -7.38 -0.37
N PHE A 64 -5.89 -6.82 -1.13
CA PHE A 64 -7.33 -7.11 -1.01
C PHE A 64 -7.68 -8.55 -1.39
N ARG A 65 -6.95 -9.15 -2.35
CA ARG A 65 -7.06 -10.58 -2.64
C ARG A 65 -6.73 -11.46 -1.43
N LYS A 66 -5.76 -11.05 -0.59
CA LYS A 66 -5.45 -11.74 0.66
C LYS A 66 -6.57 -11.63 1.70
N PHE A 67 -7.36 -10.56 1.64
CA PHE A 67 -8.51 -10.33 2.51
C PHE A 67 -9.80 -10.99 1.99
N GLY A 68 -9.74 -11.71 0.87
CA GLY A 68 -10.89 -12.38 0.26
C GLY A 68 -11.73 -11.45 -0.60
N LEU A 69 -11.09 -10.71 -1.51
CA LEU A 69 -11.78 -9.88 -2.51
C LEU A 69 -12.83 -10.73 -3.23
N GLY A 70 -14.12 -10.34 -3.11
CA GLY A 70 -15.25 -11.06 -3.72
C GLY A 70 -15.66 -12.38 -3.06
N GLN A 71 -15.01 -12.75 -1.97
CA GLN A 71 -15.33 -13.93 -1.17
C GLN A 71 -15.70 -13.53 0.27
N THR A 72 -15.80 -14.54 1.16
CA THR A 72 -15.93 -14.26 2.59
C THR A 72 -14.68 -13.52 3.10
N PRO A 73 -14.85 -12.36 3.75
CA PRO A 73 -13.72 -11.59 4.25
C PRO A 73 -12.88 -12.39 5.24
N LYS A 74 -11.57 -12.33 5.06
CA LYS A 74 -10.59 -12.94 5.95
C LYS A 74 -9.64 -11.88 6.44
N PHE A 75 -9.29 -11.88 7.71
CA PHE A 75 -8.24 -11.04 8.22
C PHE A 75 -6.88 -11.61 7.79
N ALA A 76 -6.03 -10.76 7.21
CA ALA A 76 -4.63 -11.06 6.97
C ALA A 76 -3.78 -9.86 7.34
N LEU A 77 -2.68 -10.08 8.04
CA LEU A 77 -1.77 -9.02 8.38
C LEU A 77 -0.99 -8.57 7.15
N THR A 78 -1.05 -7.27 6.85
CA THR A 78 -0.27 -6.64 5.77
C THR A 78 0.28 -5.31 6.26
N TRP A 79 1.49 -4.96 5.83
CA TRP A 79 2.13 -3.75 6.27
C TRP A 79 1.92 -2.59 5.30
N ASN A 80 1.59 -1.41 5.83
CA ASN A 80 1.42 -0.18 5.07
C ASN A 80 2.44 0.87 5.53
N TRP A 81 3.57 0.96 4.83
CA TRP A 81 4.64 1.91 5.16
C TRP A 81 4.18 3.38 5.17
N PRO A 82 3.39 3.86 4.20
CA PRO A 82 2.86 5.22 4.24
C PRO A 82 2.03 5.52 5.50
N ALA A 83 1.16 4.61 5.91
CA ALA A 83 0.34 4.79 7.10
C ALA A 83 1.16 4.74 8.40
N PHE A 84 2.28 4.02 8.41
CA PHE A 84 3.21 3.97 9.53
C PHE A 84 4.08 5.22 9.63
N LEU A 85 4.73 5.64 8.51
CA LEU A 85 5.77 6.67 8.49
C LEU A 85 5.23 8.10 8.35
N TYR A 86 4.15 8.29 7.58
CA TYR A 86 3.61 9.61 7.24
C TYR A 86 2.47 10.00 8.16
N ILE A 87 2.73 10.32 9.40
CA ILE A 87 1.69 10.76 10.34
C ILE A 87 0.34 10.10 10.00
N SER A 88 0.01 8.99 10.62
CA SER A 88 -1.02 8.02 10.20
C SER A 88 -2.33 8.64 9.70
N PHE A 89 -2.80 9.73 10.35
CA PHE A 89 -4.05 10.38 9.96
C PHE A 89 -4.01 11.01 8.55
N LEU A 90 -2.84 11.47 8.07
CA LEU A 90 -2.72 12.04 6.73
C LEU A 90 -2.93 10.98 5.66
N TRP A 91 -2.49 9.75 5.90
CA TRP A 91 -2.73 8.66 4.95
C TRP A 91 -4.24 8.34 4.84
N PHE A 92 -4.95 8.29 5.97
CA PHE A 92 -6.40 8.09 5.98
C PHE A 92 -7.13 9.26 5.31
N LEU A 93 -6.73 10.50 5.60
CA LEU A 93 -7.28 11.69 4.96
C LEU A 93 -7.02 11.70 3.45
N TYR A 94 -5.83 11.31 3.01
CA TYR A 94 -5.48 11.20 1.60
C TYR A 94 -6.38 10.21 0.86
N ARG A 95 -6.84 9.14 1.54
CA ARG A 95 -7.77 8.12 1.01
C ARG A 95 -9.25 8.45 1.27
N LYS A 96 -9.59 9.67 1.66
CA LYS A 96 -10.96 10.14 1.97
C LYS A 96 -11.64 9.41 3.12
N MET A 97 -10.87 8.76 3.99
CA MET A 97 -11.35 8.02 5.15
C MET A 97 -11.42 8.94 6.37
N TYR A 98 -12.34 9.91 6.36
CA TYR A 98 -12.38 11.02 7.33
C TYR A 98 -12.53 10.57 8.78
N THR A 99 -13.40 9.59 9.04
CA THR A 99 -13.61 9.06 10.40
C THR A 99 -12.32 8.46 10.96
N TYR A 100 -11.63 7.65 10.16
CA TYR A 100 -10.36 7.05 10.57
C TYR A 100 -9.25 8.10 10.69
N ALA A 101 -9.23 9.09 9.79
CA ALA A 101 -8.29 10.21 9.90
C ALA A 101 -8.49 10.96 11.24
N LEU A 102 -9.73 11.21 11.65
CA LEU A 102 -10.03 11.85 12.93
C LEU A 102 -9.57 10.98 14.12
N VAL A 103 -9.86 9.68 14.11
CA VAL A 103 -9.43 8.75 15.16
C VAL A 103 -7.91 8.72 15.29
N TYR A 104 -7.20 8.66 14.19
CA TYR A 104 -5.73 8.63 14.19
C TYR A 104 -5.07 10.00 14.40
N ALA A 105 -5.81 11.10 14.28
CA ALA A 105 -5.35 12.42 14.67
C ALA A 105 -5.52 12.66 16.19
N VAL A 106 -6.70 12.35 16.73
CA VAL A 106 -7.06 12.64 18.11
C VAL A 106 -6.62 11.55 19.08
N GLY A 107 -6.69 10.28 18.66
CA GLY A 107 -6.41 9.13 19.51
C GLY A 107 -5.02 9.16 20.17
N PRO A 108 -3.93 9.37 19.43
CA PRO A 108 -2.59 9.50 20.00
C PRO A 108 -2.50 10.65 21.04
N MET A 109 -3.11 11.80 20.74
CA MET A 109 -3.07 12.97 21.61
C MET A 109 -3.79 12.70 22.94
N VAL A 110 -5.01 12.15 22.89
CA VAL A 110 -5.77 11.79 24.08
C VAL A 110 -5.04 10.70 24.88
N SER A 111 -4.52 9.69 24.20
CA SER A 111 -3.79 8.60 24.88
C SER A 111 -2.53 9.12 25.58
N THR A 112 -1.74 9.97 24.92
CA THR A 112 -0.56 10.61 25.53
C THR A 112 -0.95 11.49 26.72
N TYR A 113 -2.04 12.25 26.61
CA TYR A 113 -2.53 13.07 27.71
C TYR A 113 -2.93 12.23 28.94
N LEU A 114 -3.61 11.09 28.74
CA LEU A 114 -4.06 10.21 29.80
C LEU A 114 -2.93 9.41 30.46
N THR A 115 -1.94 9.00 29.68
CA THR A 115 -0.85 8.15 30.19
C THR A 115 0.39 8.94 30.61
N GLY A 116 0.55 10.18 30.14
CA GLY A 116 1.76 10.98 30.30
C GLY A 116 2.95 10.45 29.48
N ASP A 117 2.75 9.44 28.63
CA ASP A 117 3.81 8.72 27.90
C ASP A 117 3.73 9.02 26.38
N MET A 118 4.77 9.65 25.84
CA MET A 118 4.88 9.95 24.43
C MET A 118 5.12 8.71 23.54
N THR A 119 5.56 7.58 24.12
CA THR A 119 5.79 6.33 23.36
C THR A 119 4.49 5.75 22.81
N VAL A 120 3.35 6.11 23.37
CA VAL A 120 2.01 5.71 22.89
C VAL A 120 1.79 6.11 21.43
N GLY A 121 2.35 7.24 20.99
CA GLY A 121 2.30 7.66 19.58
C GLY A 121 2.93 6.63 18.63
N LEU A 122 4.00 5.97 19.04
CA LEU A 122 4.63 4.89 18.26
C LEU A 122 3.70 3.66 18.15
N ILE A 123 2.99 3.32 19.23
CA ILE A 123 2.01 2.21 19.22
C ILE A 123 0.90 2.51 18.20
N TRP A 124 0.37 3.74 18.21
CA TRP A 124 -0.63 4.18 17.22
C TRP A 124 -0.12 4.08 15.78
N SER A 125 1.14 4.46 15.54
CA SER A 125 1.77 4.34 14.21
C SER A 125 1.93 2.90 13.76
N ILE A 126 2.35 2.00 14.66
CA ILE A 126 2.45 0.56 14.39
C ILE A 126 1.06 -0.01 14.07
N MET A 127 0.05 0.33 14.86
CA MET A 127 -1.33 -0.08 14.60
C MET A 127 -1.81 0.40 13.23
N ALA A 128 -1.55 1.65 12.86
CA ALA A 128 -1.87 2.18 11.54
C ALA A 128 -1.16 1.37 10.43
N GLY A 129 0.14 1.15 10.55
CA GLY A 129 0.92 0.36 9.59
C GLY A 129 0.39 -1.05 9.39
N ALA A 130 -0.04 -1.70 10.46
CA ALA A 130 -0.53 -3.08 10.46
C ALA A 130 -1.96 -3.22 9.95
N THR A 131 -2.83 -2.24 10.22
CA THR A 131 -4.28 -2.37 9.97
C THR A 131 -4.80 -1.53 8.80
N ALA A 132 -4.07 -0.51 8.35
CA ALA A 132 -4.56 0.46 7.36
C ALA A 132 -5.05 -0.18 6.06
N ASN A 133 -4.34 -1.18 5.52
CA ASN A 133 -4.78 -1.86 4.29
C ASN A 133 -6.10 -2.62 4.49
N TYR A 134 -6.28 -3.26 5.66
CA TYR A 134 -7.48 -4.00 5.97
C TYR A 134 -8.68 -3.07 6.19
N VAL A 135 -8.47 -1.98 6.93
CA VAL A 135 -9.49 -0.95 7.14
C VAL A 135 -9.87 -0.29 5.81
N TYR A 136 -8.89 -0.05 4.93
CA TYR A 136 -9.16 0.49 3.59
C TYR A 136 -9.93 -0.48 2.71
N TYR A 137 -9.67 -1.79 2.81
CA TYR A 137 -10.47 -2.81 2.12
C TYR A 137 -11.94 -2.74 2.53
N TRP A 138 -12.22 -2.64 3.84
CA TRP A 138 -13.59 -2.52 4.34
C TRP A 138 -14.27 -1.23 3.88
N HIS A 139 -13.56 -0.12 3.96
CA HIS A 139 -14.04 1.18 3.46
C HIS A 139 -14.43 1.11 1.98
N CYS A 140 -13.56 0.59 1.13
CA CYS A 140 -13.86 0.42 -0.30
C CYS A 140 -15.07 -0.50 -0.51
N ARG A 141 -15.12 -1.63 0.20
CA ARG A 141 -16.22 -2.61 0.07
C ARG A 141 -17.56 -2.01 0.43
N GLU A 142 -17.65 -1.29 1.53
CA GLU A 142 -18.86 -0.65 2.01
C GLU A 142 -19.35 0.40 1.02
N HIS A 143 -18.49 1.33 0.62
CA HIS A 143 -18.85 2.42 -0.30
C HIS A 143 -19.20 1.92 -1.71
N ILE A 144 -18.46 0.96 -2.26
CA ILE A 144 -18.82 0.34 -3.54
C ILE A 144 -20.19 -0.33 -3.43
N GLY A 145 -20.48 -1.02 -2.32
CA GLY A 145 -21.76 -1.66 -2.05
C GLY A 145 -22.91 -0.64 -1.96
N GLU A 146 -22.72 0.49 -1.30
CA GLU A 146 -23.67 1.58 -1.19
C GLU A 146 -23.94 2.25 -2.54
N ILE A 147 -22.88 2.55 -3.30
CA ILE A 147 -22.99 3.15 -4.63
C ILE A 147 -23.73 2.22 -5.58
N LYS A 148 -23.44 0.92 -5.59
CA LYS A 148 -24.18 -0.08 -6.39
C LYS A 148 -25.67 -0.09 -6.04
N LYS A 149 -26.04 0.06 -4.77
CA LYS A 149 -27.44 0.09 -4.33
C LYS A 149 -28.14 1.38 -4.74
N SER A 150 -27.46 2.52 -4.67
CA SER A 150 -28.05 3.84 -4.91
C SER A 150 -28.19 4.17 -6.40
N THR A 151 -27.24 3.74 -7.24
CA THR A 151 -27.24 4.01 -8.69
C THR A 151 -28.03 2.98 -9.51
N GLY A 152 -28.42 1.87 -8.90
CA GLY A 152 -29.07 0.77 -9.60
C GLY A 152 -28.12 0.12 -10.61
N LEU A 153 -28.66 -0.27 -11.79
CA LEU A 153 -27.91 -0.93 -12.87
C LEU A 153 -27.47 0.04 -13.98
N ASP A 154 -27.54 1.37 -13.75
CA ASP A 154 -27.11 2.37 -14.72
C ASP A 154 -25.57 2.48 -14.72
N PRO A 155 -24.85 2.01 -15.76
CA PRO A 155 -23.40 1.95 -15.76
C PRO A 155 -22.73 3.34 -15.72
N GLU A 156 -23.32 4.35 -16.36
CA GLU A 156 -22.72 5.70 -16.42
C GLU A 156 -22.78 6.38 -15.06
N LYS A 157 -23.93 6.31 -14.38
CA LYS A 157 -24.09 6.86 -13.03
C LYS A 157 -23.20 6.12 -12.01
N LEU A 158 -23.05 4.79 -12.17
CA LEU A 158 -22.19 4.00 -11.33
C LEU A 158 -20.73 4.44 -11.47
N ASP A 159 -20.25 4.61 -12.70
CA ASP A 159 -18.88 5.05 -13.01
C ASP A 159 -18.59 6.43 -12.43
N GLU A 160 -19.51 7.39 -12.64
CA GLU A 160 -19.36 8.75 -12.12
C GLU A 160 -19.36 8.77 -10.58
N ALA A 161 -20.27 8.05 -9.94
CA ALA A 161 -20.35 7.95 -8.49
C ALA A 161 -19.10 7.32 -7.88
N LEU A 162 -18.55 6.26 -8.49
CA LEU A 162 -17.32 5.62 -8.05
C LEU A 162 -16.11 6.56 -8.14
N LYS A 163 -15.98 7.30 -9.26
CA LYS A 163 -14.87 8.25 -9.44
C LYS A 163 -14.95 9.45 -8.50
N SER A 164 -16.15 9.97 -8.24
CA SER A 164 -16.34 11.11 -7.35
C SER A 164 -16.13 10.76 -5.88
N SER A 165 -16.64 9.61 -5.44
CA SER A 165 -16.54 9.17 -4.05
C SER A 165 -15.17 8.58 -3.72
N GLY A 166 -14.57 7.86 -4.69
CA GLY A 166 -13.27 7.21 -4.52
C GLY A 166 -12.07 8.12 -4.81
N GLY A 167 -10.94 7.46 -5.12
CA GLY A 167 -9.69 8.13 -5.50
C GLY A 167 -8.90 8.67 -4.31
N ILE A 168 -8.20 9.78 -4.55
CA ILE A 168 -7.27 10.42 -3.61
C ILE A 168 -7.53 11.92 -3.49
N GLN A 169 -7.09 12.49 -2.38
CA GLN A 169 -7.08 13.95 -2.16
C GLN A 169 -5.65 14.48 -2.21
N SER A 170 -5.25 15.02 -3.36
CA SER A 170 -3.88 15.48 -3.59
C SER A 170 -3.48 16.65 -2.70
N TYR A 171 -4.41 17.50 -2.26
CA TYR A 171 -4.10 18.63 -1.37
C TYR A 171 -3.56 18.19 -0.01
N VAL A 172 -3.88 16.98 0.44
CA VAL A 172 -3.38 16.41 1.71
C VAL A 172 -1.86 16.32 1.73
N ILE A 173 -1.23 16.12 0.57
CA ILE A 173 0.24 16.11 0.45
C ILE A 173 0.80 17.47 0.89
N TRP A 174 0.19 18.56 0.46
CA TRP A 174 0.62 19.92 0.83
C TRP A 174 0.41 20.21 2.32
N ILE A 175 -0.67 19.68 2.92
CA ILE A 175 -0.85 19.73 4.37
C ILE A 175 0.29 19.01 5.08
N GLY A 176 0.64 17.81 4.62
CA GLY A 176 1.76 17.04 5.16
C GLY A 176 3.09 17.78 5.07
N VAL A 177 3.38 18.40 3.90
CA VAL A 177 4.59 19.23 3.70
C VAL A 177 4.59 20.42 4.66
N ALA A 178 3.48 21.13 4.80
CA ALA A 178 3.37 22.28 5.69
C ALA A 178 3.60 21.89 7.15
N LEU A 179 3.01 20.79 7.62
CA LEU A 179 3.22 20.27 8.98
C LEU A 179 4.67 19.86 9.21
N TYR A 180 5.29 19.21 8.22
CA TYR A 180 6.68 18.82 8.31
C TYR A 180 7.62 20.02 8.40
N LEU A 181 7.39 21.06 7.59
CA LEU A 181 8.16 22.30 7.64
C LEU A 181 7.98 23.01 8.98
N LEU A 182 6.74 23.10 9.50
CA LEU A 182 6.47 23.67 10.81
C LEU A 182 7.23 22.92 11.91
N PHE A 183 7.19 21.60 11.88
CA PHE A 183 7.96 20.77 12.82
C PHE A 183 9.46 21.02 12.73
N ALA A 184 10.01 21.06 11.51
CA ALA A 184 11.43 21.32 11.28
C ALA A 184 11.85 22.71 11.81
N ILE A 185 11.05 23.75 11.57
CA ILE A 185 11.29 25.10 12.08
C ILE A 185 11.25 25.12 13.61
N THR A 186 10.28 24.43 14.21
CA THR A 186 10.16 24.34 15.68
C THR A 186 11.35 23.64 16.29
N MET A 187 11.79 22.51 15.71
CA MET A 187 12.98 21.80 16.15
C MET A 187 14.24 22.64 16.01
N PHE A 188 14.39 23.36 14.89
CA PHE A 188 15.53 24.22 14.65
C PHE A 188 15.60 25.35 15.69
N LYS A 189 14.46 26.00 16.00
CA LYS A 189 14.40 27.03 17.05
C LYS A 189 14.75 26.44 18.42
N MET A 190 14.20 25.27 18.78
CA MET A 190 14.48 24.62 20.05
C MET A 190 15.99 24.30 20.23
N VAL A 191 16.67 23.96 19.15
CA VAL A 191 18.13 23.74 19.16
C VAL A 191 18.90 25.06 19.30
N GLN A 192 18.41 26.17 18.69
CA GLN A 192 19.06 27.47 18.77
C GLN A 192 18.86 28.14 20.13
N ASP A 193 17.64 28.07 20.66
CA ASP A 193 17.28 28.78 21.90
C ASP A 193 17.77 28.05 23.17
N GLY A 194 18.26 26.79 23.02
CA GLY A 194 18.64 25.93 24.14
C GLY A 194 17.44 25.41 24.94
N PRO A 195 17.65 24.54 25.91
CA PRO A 195 16.57 24.14 26.82
C PRO A 195 16.13 25.37 27.63
N PRO A 196 14.80 25.53 27.90
CA PRO A 196 14.32 26.64 28.72
C PRO A 196 15.04 26.63 30.07
N ASP A 197 15.63 27.79 30.42
CA ASP A 197 16.37 28.02 31.67
C ASP A 197 15.46 27.76 32.88
N GLY A 198 15.33 26.52 33.30
CA GLY A 198 14.40 26.12 34.36
C GLY A 198 14.92 25.03 35.28
N GLU A 199 16.11 24.52 35.08
CA GLU A 199 16.71 23.54 35.99
C GLU A 199 18.09 23.98 36.46
N GLN A 200 18.06 25.02 37.30
CA GLN A 200 19.22 25.34 38.13
C GLN A 200 19.50 24.12 39.00
N SER A 201 20.60 23.44 38.68
CA SER A 201 21.20 22.40 39.50
C SER A 201 21.25 22.90 40.96
N PRO A 202 20.74 22.14 41.95
CA PRO A 202 20.83 22.56 43.36
C PRO A 202 22.31 22.66 43.74
N GLY A 203 22.70 23.86 44.16
CA GLY A 203 24.04 24.32 44.39
C GLY A 203 24.89 23.33 45.20
N LYS A 204 26.14 23.13 44.76
CA LYS A 204 27.18 22.58 45.59
C LYS A 204 27.33 23.41 46.86
N PRO A 205 27.32 22.81 48.08
CA PRO A 205 27.62 23.53 49.31
C PRO A 205 29.09 24.01 49.26
N ALA A 206 29.26 25.29 49.50
CA ALA A 206 30.56 25.92 49.68
C ALA A 206 31.24 25.29 50.90
N LYS A 207 32.52 24.88 50.73
CA LYS A 207 33.43 24.54 51.82
C LYS A 207 34.08 25.78 52.36
#